data_250e2466fac3b9215944d67a88d8117f
#
_entry.id   250e2466fac3b9215944d67a88d8117f
#
_cell.length_a   1.000
_cell.length_b   1.000
_cell.length_c   1.000
_cell.angle_alpha   90.00
_cell.angle_beta   90.00
_cell.angle_gamma   90.00
#
_symmetry.space_group_name_H-M   'P 1'
#
loop_
_entity.id
_entity.type
_entity.pdbx_description
1 polymer ?
#
loop_
_entity_poly.entity_id
_entity_poly.type
_entity_poly.pdbx_seq_one_letter_code
_entity_poly.pdbx_strand_id
1 'polypeptide(L)'
;MKTQGSTGTAESEIRALVENTAKASRAQDAIALTANYAPDVRGFDVVNPLQYTGSDAVVKRAEEWFSSWQGSFAYEIHDLSITASDSVAFCHSLNHVNGTKTNGQKVDMWWRATLCFSKLNSKWMVTHIHSSVPFDMETGKASLDIKP
;
A
#
# COMPACT_ATOMS: atom_id res chain seq x y z
N MET A 1 -7.78 -26.02 17.69
CA MET A 1 -6.44 -25.64 18.17
C MET A 1 -5.51 -25.31 17.04
N LYS A 2 -5.21 -26.25 16.16
CA LYS A 2 -4.31 -26.02 15.03
C LYS A 2 -4.83 -24.96 14.07
N THR A 3 -6.14 -24.94 13.83
CA THR A 3 -6.76 -23.95 12.95
C THR A 3 -6.54 -22.53 13.46
N GLN A 4 -6.73 -22.33 14.76
CA GLN A 4 -6.55 -21.04 15.38
C GLN A 4 -5.10 -20.60 15.34
N GLY A 5 -4.16 -21.52 15.61
CA GLY A 5 -2.73 -21.22 15.51
C GLY A 5 -2.30 -20.88 14.10
N SER A 6 -2.86 -21.63 13.09
CA SER A 6 -2.60 -21.38 11.68
C SER A 6 -3.07 -19.99 11.25
N THR A 7 -4.29 -19.59 11.65
CA THR A 7 -4.86 -18.28 11.34
C THR A 7 -4.03 -17.16 12.00
N GLY A 8 -3.62 -17.35 13.26
CA GLY A 8 -2.76 -16.39 13.96
C GLY A 8 -1.40 -16.25 13.31
N THR A 9 -0.83 -17.34 12.81
CA THR A 9 0.43 -17.32 12.08
C THR A 9 0.28 -16.55 10.76
N ALA A 10 -0.79 -16.81 10.01
CA ALA A 10 -1.06 -16.10 8.76
C ALA A 10 -1.19 -14.60 9.01
N GLU A 11 -1.96 -14.21 10.02
CA GLU A 11 -2.11 -12.79 10.37
C GLU A 11 -0.76 -12.15 10.70
N SER A 12 0.07 -12.83 11.49
CA SER A 12 1.40 -12.34 11.85
C SER A 12 2.30 -12.18 10.63
N GLU A 13 2.24 -13.11 9.70
CA GLU A 13 3.01 -13.05 8.45
C GLU A 13 2.57 -11.86 7.60
N ILE A 14 1.26 -11.65 7.45
CA ILE A 14 0.71 -10.52 6.70
C ILE A 14 1.12 -9.20 7.37
N ARG A 15 1.01 -9.11 8.68
CA ARG A 15 1.41 -7.91 9.42
C ARG A 15 2.86 -7.57 9.17
N ALA A 16 3.74 -8.58 9.20
CA ALA A 16 5.16 -8.38 8.93
C ALA A 16 5.40 -7.88 7.50
N LEU A 17 4.66 -8.40 6.52
CA LEU A 17 4.76 -7.93 5.13
C LEU A 17 4.34 -6.45 5.02
N VAL A 18 3.25 -6.08 5.67
CA VAL A 18 2.76 -4.69 5.65
C VAL A 18 3.78 -3.76 6.30
N GLU A 19 4.35 -4.16 7.43
CA GLU A 19 5.38 -3.38 8.11
C GLU A 19 6.64 -3.23 7.24
N ASN A 20 7.01 -4.28 6.51
CA ASN A 20 8.14 -4.23 5.59
C ASN A 20 7.87 -3.28 4.43
N THR A 21 6.64 -3.23 3.91
CA THR A 21 6.30 -2.26 2.86
C THR A 21 6.39 -0.81 3.37
N ALA A 22 5.96 -0.56 4.58
CA ALA A 22 6.09 0.77 5.18
C ALA A 22 7.56 1.17 5.33
N LYS A 23 8.39 0.24 5.80
CA LYS A 23 9.83 0.46 5.93
C LYS A 23 10.48 0.73 4.57
N ALA A 24 10.13 -0.07 3.57
CA ALA A 24 10.65 0.12 2.20
C ALA A 24 10.22 1.46 1.62
N SER A 25 8.99 1.89 1.89
CA SER A 25 8.49 3.19 1.43
C SER A 25 9.30 4.33 2.06
N ARG A 26 9.54 4.27 3.36
CA ARG A 26 10.37 5.28 4.04
C ARG A 26 11.80 5.31 3.52
N ALA A 27 12.33 4.15 3.16
CA ALA A 27 13.67 4.02 2.57
C ALA A 27 13.68 4.38 1.07
N GLN A 28 12.52 4.59 0.48
CA GLN A 28 12.36 4.85 -0.96
C GLN A 28 13.00 3.75 -1.81
N ASP A 29 12.79 2.51 -1.39
CA ASP A 29 13.33 1.31 -2.03
C ASP A 29 12.21 0.59 -2.76
N ALA A 30 12.07 0.86 -4.06
CA ALA A 30 11.00 0.29 -4.87
C ALA A 30 11.09 -1.22 -5.01
N ILE A 31 12.30 -1.78 -5.07
CA ILE A 31 12.50 -3.21 -5.18
C ILE A 31 12.08 -3.92 -3.90
N ALA A 32 12.48 -3.40 -2.76
CA ALA A 32 12.07 -3.96 -1.47
C ALA A 32 10.56 -3.84 -1.26
N LEU A 33 9.97 -2.71 -1.68
CA LEU A 33 8.53 -2.47 -1.57
C LEU A 33 7.73 -3.53 -2.32
N THR A 34 8.19 -3.96 -3.48
CA THR A 34 7.46 -4.87 -4.37
C THR A 34 7.92 -6.31 -4.30
N ALA A 35 8.81 -6.65 -3.36
CA ALA A 35 9.41 -7.98 -3.27
C ALA A 35 8.38 -9.11 -3.13
N ASN A 36 7.23 -8.83 -2.52
CA ASN A 36 6.16 -9.80 -2.32
C ASN A 36 4.91 -9.51 -3.15
N TYR A 37 5.06 -8.83 -4.28
CA TYR A 37 3.96 -8.58 -5.19
C TYR A 37 3.92 -9.68 -6.25
N ALA A 38 2.72 -10.21 -6.50
CA ALA A 38 2.52 -11.22 -7.55
C ALA A 38 2.88 -10.63 -8.92
N PRO A 39 3.41 -11.44 -9.84
CA PRO A 39 3.77 -10.95 -11.18
C PRO A 39 2.61 -10.30 -11.94
N ASP A 40 1.38 -10.75 -11.69
CA ASP A 40 0.16 -10.26 -12.33
C ASP A 40 -0.68 -9.37 -11.40
N VAL A 41 -0.09 -8.79 -10.38
CA VAL A 41 -0.78 -7.91 -9.44
C VAL A 41 -1.55 -6.82 -10.18
N ARG A 42 -2.78 -6.56 -9.70
CA ARG A 42 -3.62 -5.49 -10.26
C ARG A 42 -3.77 -4.38 -9.24
N GLY A 43 -3.60 -3.15 -9.69
CA GLY A 43 -3.69 -1.99 -8.81
C GLY A 43 -4.69 -0.95 -9.30
N PHE A 44 -5.40 -0.36 -8.33
CA PHE A 44 -6.26 0.81 -8.50
C PHE A 44 -5.68 1.90 -7.60
N ASP A 45 -5.15 2.92 -8.23
CA ASP A 45 -4.45 3.98 -7.50
C ASP A 45 -5.34 5.22 -7.35
N VAL A 46 -4.90 6.15 -6.52
CA VAL A 46 -5.58 7.45 -6.35
C VAL A 46 -5.41 8.35 -7.56
N VAL A 47 -4.43 8.08 -8.40
CA VAL A 47 -4.14 8.88 -9.60
C VAL A 47 -4.27 8.02 -10.85
N ASN A 48 -4.37 8.69 -11.99
CA ASN A 48 -4.45 8.02 -13.30
C ASN A 48 -3.29 7.04 -13.50
N PRO A 49 -3.48 5.96 -14.23
CA PRO A 49 -4.68 5.56 -14.97
C PRO A 49 -5.73 4.86 -14.10
N LEU A 50 -6.83 4.41 -14.70
CA LEU A 50 -7.89 3.72 -13.97
C LEU A 50 -7.40 2.45 -13.28
N GLN A 51 -6.46 1.74 -13.92
CA GLN A 51 -5.83 0.55 -13.34
C GLN A 51 -4.44 0.34 -13.95
N TYR A 52 -3.62 -0.43 -13.25
CA TYR A 52 -2.36 -0.93 -13.77
C TYR A 52 -2.22 -2.40 -13.41
N THR A 53 -1.42 -3.14 -14.19
CA THR A 53 -1.23 -4.58 -14.01
C THR A 53 0.25 -4.91 -14.07
N GLY A 54 0.69 -5.80 -13.20
CA GLY A 54 2.02 -6.35 -13.20
C GLY A 54 2.96 -5.71 -12.20
N SER A 55 3.84 -6.53 -11.63
CA SER A 55 4.81 -6.06 -10.64
C SER A 55 5.79 -5.03 -11.21
N ASP A 56 6.14 -5.14 -12.50
CA ASP A 56 7.00 -4.15 -13.14
C ASP A 56 6.38 -2.76 -13.18
N ALA A 57 5.06 -2.70 -13.41
CA ALA A 57 4.34 -1.44 -13.37
C ALA A 57 4.35 -0.84 -11.96
N VAL A 58 4.23 -1.68 -10.93
CA VAL A 58 4.29 -1.21 -9.54
C VAL A 58 5.65 -0.63 -9.22
N VAL A 59 6.71 -1.33 -9.63
CA VAL A 59 8.09 -0.83 -9.41
C VAL A 59 8.28 0.54 -10.06
N LYS A 60 7.88 0.67 -11.32
CA LYS A 60 8.01 1.93 -12.07
C LYS A 60 7.25 3.06 -11.38
N ARG A 61 6.00 2.80 -10.96
CA ARG A 61 5.18 3.80 -10.28
C ARG A 61 5.79 4.19 -8.94
N ALA A 62 6.32 3.23 -8.20
CA ALA A 62 7.00 3.50 -6.93
C ALA A 62 8.26 4.36 -7.14
N GLU A 63 9.06 4.05 -8.14
CA GLU A 63 10.25 4.84 -8.45
C GLU A 63 9.89 6.28 -8.83
N GLU A 64 8.84 6.47 -9.64
CA GLU A 64 8.36 7.80 -10.01
C GLU A 64 7.87 8.57 -8.79
N TRP A 65 7.15 7.90 -7.90
CA TRP A 65 6.65 8.53 -6.69
C TRP A 65 7.79 8.93 -5.75
N PHE A 66 8.72 8.01 -5.51
CA PHE A 66 9.87 8.29 -4.64
C PHE A 66 10.73 9.44 -5.18
N SER A 67 10.95 9.49 -6.49
CA SER A 67 11.76 10.55 -7.09
C SER A 67 11.07 11.91 -7.07
N SER A 68 9.78 11.96 -6.81
CA SER A 68 9.03 13.21 -6.71
C SER A 68 9.21 13.93 -5.36
N TRP A 69 9.86 13.28 -4.40
CA TRP A 69 10.07 13.85 -3.06
C TRP A 69 11.47 14.47 -2.93
N GLN A 70 11.50 15.58 -2.22
CA GLN A 70 12.76 16.23 -1.85
C GLN A 70 13.24 15.59 -0.55
N GLY A 71 14.23 14.69 -0.64
CA GLY A 71 14.73 13.99 0.52
C GLY A 71 13.76 12.96 1.07
N SER A 72 13.86 12.68 2.35
CA SER A 72 13.03 11.70 3.03
C SER A 72 11.64 12.27 3.33
N PHE A 73 10.68 11.35 3.55
CA PHE A 73 9.32 11.70 3.97
C PHE A 73 8.91 10.79 5.12
N ALA A 74 7.93 11.24 5.90
CA ALA A 74 7.29 10.40 6.90
C ALA A 74 6.21 9.57 6.20
N TYR A 75 6.14 8.28 6.55
CA TYR A 75 5.13 7.37 6.01
C TYR A 75 4.66 6.48 7.14
N GLU A 76 3.35 6.47 7.37
CA GLU A 76 2.74 5.74 8.49
C GLU A 76 1.53 4.96 8.01
N ILE A 77 1.30 3.81 8.63
CA ILE A 77 0.11 3.00 8.41
C ILE A 77 -0.67 2.97 9.72
N HIS A 78 -1.92 3.41 9.66
CA HIS A 78 -2.81 3.52 10.81
C HIS A 78 -4.02 2.61 10.65
N ASP A 79 -4.57 2.17 11.77
CA ASP A 79 -5.80 1.38 11.83
C ASP A 79 -5.74 0.12 10.96
N LEU A 80 -4.60 -0.55 10.98
CA LEU A 80 -4.40 -1.77 10.20
C LEU A 80 -5.29 -2.89 10.71
N SER A 81 -6.15 -3.41 9.84
CA SER A 81 -7.03 -4.53 10.11
C SER A 81 -6.74 -5.65 9.12
N ILE A 82 -6.43 -6.83 9.63
CA ILE A 82 -6.03 -7.98 8.83
C ILE A 82 -7.04 -9.11 9.03
N THR A 83 -7.49 -9.70 7.93
CA THR A 83 -8.31 -10.92 7.93
C THR A 83 -7.58 -11.95 7.06
N ALA A 84 -7.26 -13.10 7.63
CA ALA A 84 -6.46 -14.10 6.95
C ALA A 84 -7.01 -15.49 7.16
N SER A 85 -6.94 -16.31 6.10
CA SER A 85 -7.13 -17.75 6.14
C SER A 85 -5.81 -18.43 5.78
N ASP A 86 -5.87 -19.73 5.47
CA ASP A 86 -4.65 -20.48 5.13
C ASP A 86 -4.08 -20.10 3.76
N SER A 87 -4.91 -19.55 2.87
CA SER A 87 -4.51 -19.33 1.48
C SER A 87 -4.81 -17.94 0.93
N VAL A 88 -5.73 -17.20 1.55
CA VAL A 88 -6.07 -15.84 1.12
C VAL A 88 -6.17 -14.93 2.34
N ALA A 89 -5.88 -13.67 2.11
CA ALA A 89 -5.96 -12.66 3.15
C ALA A 89 -6.26 -11.30 2.52
N PHE A 90 -6.76 -10.40 3.35
CA PHE A 90 -6.85 -9.00 2.98
C PHE A 90 -6.58 -8.13 4.20
N CYS A 91 -6.18 -6.92 3.96
CA CYS A 91 -6.07 -5.93 5.01
C CYS A 91 -6.50 -4.58 4.48
N HIS A 92 -6.89 -3.70 5.40
CA HIS A 92 -7.15 -2.31 5.06
C HIS A 92 -6.57 -1.41 6.15
N SER A 93 -6.28 -0.18 5.76
CA SER A 93 -5.64 0.78 6.63
C SER A 93 -5.88 2.21 6.15
N LEU A 94 -5.55 3.16 7.01
CA LEU A 94 -5.43 4.56 6.66
C LEU A 94 -3.95 4.89 6.64
N ASN A 95 -3.46 5.34 5.49
CA ASN A 95 -2.05 5.62 5.30
C ASN A 95 -1.81 7.12 5.27
N HIS A 96 -0.69 7.54 5.82
CA HIS A 96 -0.35 8.96 5.97
C HIS A 96 1.05 9.22 5.45
N VAL A 97 1.20 10.26 4.64
CA VAL A 97 2.49 10.73 4.17
C VAL A 97 2.65 12.22 4.49
N ASN A 98 3.85 12.60 4.89
CA ASN A 98 4.19 13.98 5.18
C ASN A 98 5.61 14.25 4.69
N GLY A 99 5.77 15.24 3.83
CA GLY A 99 7.06 15.58 3.27
C GLY A 99 6.97 16.74 2.29
N THR A 100 8.08 16.98 1.60
CA THR A 100 8.18 18.07 0.63
C THR A 100 8.49 17.50 -0.74
N LYS A 101 7.75 17.94 -1.74
CA LYS A 101 7.98 17.55 -3.13
C LYS A 101 9.17 18.33 -3.71
N THR A 102 9.72 17.81 -4.81
CA THR A 102 10.85 18.45 -5.48
C THR A 102 10.54 19.87 -5.98
N ASN A 103 9.25 20.19 -6.20
CA ASN A 103 8.82 21.52 -6.57
C ASN A 103 8.63 22.47 -5.37
N GLY A 104 8.96 22.00 -4.16
CA GLY A 104 8.82 22.79 -2.94
C GLY A 104 7.45 22.69 -2.25
N GLN A 105 6.48 22.00 -2.88
CA GLN A 105 5.15 21.84 -2.30
C GLN A 105 5.23 20.93 -1.07
N LYS A 106 4.66 21.38 0.04
CA LYS A 106 4.51 20.56 1.24
C LYS A 106 3.25 19.72 1.14
N VAL A 107 3.39 18.44 1.44
CA VAL A 107 2.30 17.47 1.35
C VAL A 107 2.09 16.83 2.73
N ASP A 108 0.85 16.82 3.18
CA ASP A 108 0.38 16.11 4.37
C ASP A 108 -0.93 15.47 3.97
N MET A 109 -0.89 14.18 3.62
CA MET A 109 -2.01 13.53 2.95
C MET A 109 -2.31 12.18 3.57
N TRP A 110 -3.61 11.91 3.72
CA TRP A 110 -4.14 10.62 4.14
C TRP A 110 -4.89 9.98 2.97
N TRP A 111 -4.80 8.65 2.85
CA TRP A 111 -5.58 7.91 1.89
C TRP A 111 -5.99 6.56 2.48
N ARG A 112 -6.93 5.90 1.81
CA ARG A 112 -7.41 4.58 2.19
C ARG A 112 -6.70 3.55 1.35
N ALA A 113 -6.27 2.46 1.97
CA ALA A 113 -5.57 1.39 1.28
C ALA A 113 -6.16 0.04 1.64
N THR A 114 -6.29 -0.82 0.63
CA THR A 114 -6.66 -2.21 0.79
C THR A 114 -5.66 -3.07 0.03
N LEU A 115 -5.15 -4.11 0.67
CA LEU A 115 -4.28 -5.10 0.04
C LEU A 115 -4.95 -6.46 0.12
N CYS A 116 -4.93 -7.18 -1.00
CA CYS A 116 -5.36 -8.57 -1.07
C CYS A 116 -4.15 -9.46 -1.28
N PHE A 117 -4.12 -10.59 -0.60
CA PHE A 117 -3.00 -11.52 -0.64
C PHE A 117 -3.48 -12.92 -0.99
N SER A 118 -2.64 -13.65 -1.70
CA SER A 118 -2.80 -15.09 -1.90
C SER A 118 -1.50 -15.79 -1.56
N LYS A 119 -1.61 -16.99 -1.03
CA LYS A 119 -0.43 -17.82 -0.76
C LYS A 119 -0.11 -18.61 -2.01
N LEU A 120 0.96 -18.21 -2.70
CA LEU A 120 1.40 -18.78 -3.96
C LEU A 120 2.72 -19.51 -3.72
N ASN A 121 2.77 -20.81 -4.00
CA ASN A 121 3.96 -21.64 -3.76
C ASN A 121 4.47 -21.48 -2.32
N SER A 122 3.55 -21.56 -1.37
CA SER A 122 3.82 -21.44 0.07
C SER A 122 4.31 -20.06 0.51
N LYS A 123 4.17 -19.05 -0.34
CA LYS A 123 4.62 -17.69 -0.08
C LYS A 123 3.45 -16.70 -0.23
N TRP A 124 3.27 -15.84 0.75
CA TRP A 124 2.26 -14.78 0.68
C TRP A 124 2.66 -13.73 -0.35
N MET A 125 1.77 -13.44 -1.29
CA MET A 125 1.99 -12.46 -2.35
C MET A 125 0.83 -11.50 -2.41
N VAL A 126 1.11 -10.22 -2.64
CA VAL A 126 0.09 -9.20 -2.90
C VAL A 126 -0.46 -9.41 -4.31
N THR A 127 -1.76 -9.66 -4.43
CA THR A 127 -2.42 -9.88 -5.72
C THR A 127 -3.23 -8.67 -6.16
N HIS A 128 -3.60 -7.80 -5.23
CA HIS A 128 -4.36 -6.59 -5.52
C HIS A 128 -4.05 -5.50 -4.50
N ILE A 129 -3.97 -4.28 -4.99
CA ILE A 129 -3.83 -3.10 -4.15
C ILE A 129 -4.82 -2.05 -4.63
N HIS A 130 -5.53 -1.45 -3.69
CA HIS A 130 -6.50 -0.40 -3.99
C HIS A 130 -6.27 0.77 -3.03
N SER A 131 -5.98 1.91 -3.58
CA SER A 131 -5.82 3.15 -2.83
C SER A 131 -6.84 4.16 -3.32
N SER A 132 -7.44 4.92 -2.40
CA SER A 132 -8.45 5.91 -2.77
C SER A 132 -8.46 7.06 -1.78
N VAL A 133 -8.97 8.19 -2.25
CA VAL A 133 -9.37 9.31 -1.41
C VAL A 133 -10.80 9.65 -1.77
N PRO A 134 -11.59 10.23 -0.85
CA PRO A 134 -12.91 10.71 -1.22
C PRO A 134 -12.80 11.95 -2.08
N PHE A 135 -13.83 12.23 -2.86
CA PHE A 135 -13.94 13.50 -3.56
C PHE A 135 -15.09 14.31 -2.97
N ASP A 136 -14.99 15.62 -3.09
CA ASP A 136 -16.03 16.55 -2.61
C ASP A 136 -17.18 16.58 -3.61
N MET A 137 -18.38 16.29 -3.16
CA MET A 137 -19.57 16.21 -4.02
C MET A 137 -19.95 17.56 -4.62
N GLU A 138 -19.62 18.64 -3.96
CA GLU A 138 -19.97 19.99 -4.44
C GLU A 138 -19.01 20.47 -5.53
N THR A 139 -17.71 20.19 -5.36
CA THR A 139 -16.68 20.69 -6.27
C THR A 139 -16.20 19.65 -7.27
N GLY A 140 -16.41 18.37 -6.99
CA GLY A 140 -15.86 17.27 -7.79
C GLY A 140 -14.36 17.05 -7.61
N LYS A 141 -13.73 17.76 -6.67
CA LYS A 141 -12.29 17.66 -6.44
C LYS A 141 -11.97 16.59 -5.40
N ALA A 142 -10.81 15.95 -5.57
CA ALA A 142 -10.29 15.01 -4.58
C ALA A 142 -10.04 15.73 -3.25
N SER A 143 -10.42 15.09 -2.14
CA SER A 143 -10.23 15.63 -0.79
C SER A 143 -8.88 15.17 -0.26
N LEU A 144 -7.85 15.98 -0.47
CA LEU A 144 -6.47 15.61 -0.15
C LEU A 144 -6.01 16.09 1.23
N ASP A 145 -6.79 16.93 1.89
CA ASP A 145 -6.43 17.60 3.14
C ASP A 145 -7.26 17.15 4.35
N ILE A 146 -8.10 16.14 4.18
CA ILE A 146 -8.90 15.60 5.28
C ILE A 146 -8.09 14.61 6.11
N LYS A 147 -8.47 14.50 7.39
CA LYS A 147 -7.80 13.64 8.37
C LYS A 147 -8.82 12.75 9.05
N PRO A 148 -8.39 11.59 9.59
CA PRO A 148 -9.27 10.71 10.34
C PRO A 148 -9.80 11.35 11.60
#